data_906afa8e3dd8fad55168a9c7af8ae45a
#
_entry.id   906afa8e3dd8fad55168a9c7af8ae45a
#
_cell.length_a   1.000
_cell.length_b   1.000
_cell.length_c   1.000
_cell.angle_alpha   90.00
_cell.angle_beta   90.00
_cell.angle_gamma   90.00
#
_symmetry.space_group_name_H-M   'P 1'
#
loop_
_entity.id
_entity.type
_entity.pdbx_description
1 polymer ?
#
loop_
_entity_poly.entity_id
_entity_poly.type
_entity_poly.pdbx_seq_one_letter_code
_entity_poly.pdbx_strand_id
1 'polypeptide(L)'
;MTLNYQEIGQRIARCRKKAGLTQAALSEKVDISPTYMSSIERAVSIPSTEVIMRLAIALDTTPDEFLVGTARHEDAAWRDVAEALRPLTPGQLRLAERFLHWVVQQEL
;
A
#
# COMPACT_ATOMS: atom_id res chain seq x y z
N MET A 1 1.57 13.37 -10.24
CA MET A 1 1.90 12.30 -9.29
C MET A 1 2.80 11.28 -9.96
N THR A 2 3.86 10.88 -9.29
CA THR A 2 4.78 9.86 -9.79
C THR A 2 4.88 8.75 -8.73
N LEU A 3 4.72 7.50 -9.16
CA LEU A 3 4.89 6.37 -8.26
C LEU A 3 6.39 6.13 -8.02
N ASN A 4 6.71 5.79 -6.77
CA ASN A 4 8.07 5.44 -6.40
C ASN A 4 8.21 3.92 -6.38
N TYR A 5 8.75 3.35 -7.45
CA TYR A 5 8.87 1.90 -7.60
C TYR A 5 9.85 1.27 -6.61
N GLN A 6 10.82 2.03 -6.14
CA GLN A 6 11.72 1.56 -5.07
C GLN A 6 10.96 1.33 -3.78
N GLU A 7 10.08 2.25 -3.41
CA GLU A 7 9.23 2.08 -2.23
C GLU A 7 8.23 0.95 -2.41
N ILE A 8 7.64 0.81 -3.59
CA ILE A 8 6.73 -0.31 -3.88
C ILE A 8 7.48 -1.63 -3.67
N GLY A 9 8.66 -1.78 -4.26
CA GLY A 9 9.47 -2.98 -4.11
C GLY A 9 9.83 -3.26 -2.66
N GLN A 10 10.23 -2.23 -1.91
CA GLN A 10 10.58 -2.37 -0.50
C GLN A 10 9.37 -2.77 0.35
N ARG A 11 8.18 -2.25 0.05
CA ARG A 11 6.96 -2.61 0.77
C ARG A 11 6.56 -4.04 0.51
N ILE A 12 6.67 -4.49 -0.73
CA ILE A 12 6.44 -5.89 -1.09
C ILE A 12 7.42 -6.79 -0.34
N ALA A 13 8.70 -6.46 -0.35
CA ALA A 13 9.72 -7.24 0.37
C ALA A 13 9.45 -7.29 1.87
N ARG A 14 9.03 -6.17 2.46
CA ARG A 14 8.70 -6.09 3.88
C ARG A 14 7.50 -6.98 4.22
N CYS A 15 6.44 -6.93 3.43
CA CYS A 15 5.27 -7.77 3.63
C CYS A 15 5.63 -9.25 3.47
N ARG A 16 6.48 -9.57 2.49
CA ARG A 16 6.96 -10.94 2.27
C ARG A 16 7.71 -11.46 3.49
N LYS A 17 8.66 -10.68 3.98
CA LYS A 17 9.48 -11.06 5.14
C LYS A 17 8.62 -11.20 6.40
N LYS A 18 7.67 -10.30 6.58
CA LYS A 18 6.74 -10.35 7.70
C LYS A 18 5.87 -11.60 7.65
N ALA A 19 5.54 -12.08 6.47
CA ALA A 19 4.80 -13.32 6.27
C ALA A 19 5.68 -14.57 6.39
N GLY A 20 6.99 -14.40 6.57
CA GLY A 20 7.92 -15.52 6.71
C GLY A 20 8.23 -16.23 5.40
N LEU A 21 8.06 -15.57 4.27
CA LEU A 21 8.24 -16.19 2.95
C LEU A 21 9.57 -15.76 2.32
N THR A 22 10.22 -16.70 1.64
CA THR A 22 11.34 -16.40 0.75
C THR A 22 10.83 -15.82 -0.56
N GLN A 23 11.72 -15.20 -1.35
CA GLN A 23 11.36 -14.75 -2.70
C GLN A 23 10.87 -15.93 -3.55
N ALA A 24 11.55 -17.07 -3.46
CA ALA A 24 11.16 -18.27 -4.21
C ALA A 24 9.77 -18.76 -3.81
N ALA A 25 9.47 -18.81 -2.52
CA ALA A 25 8.18 -19.28 -2.03
C ALA A 25 7.03 -18.36 -2.48
N LEU A 26 7.23 -17.05 -2.37
CA LEU A 26 6.21 -16.10 -2.82
C LEU A 26 6.04 -16.14 -4.34
N SER A 27 7.14 -16.25 -5.09
CA SER A 27 7.10 -16.37 -6.55
C SER A 27 6.25 -17.55 -6.99
N GLU A 28 6.40 -18.69 -6.33
CA GLU A 28 5.60 -19.88 -6.62
C GLU A 28 4.11 -19.62 -6.36
N LYS A 29 3.79 -18.97 -5.26
CA LYS A 29 2.39 -18.66 -4.91
C LYS A 29 1.70 -17.75 -5.92
N VAL A 30 2.44 -16.83 -6.52
CA VAL A 30 1.87 -15.84 -7.45
C VAL A 30 2.18 -16.14 -8.90
N ASP A 31 2.78 -17.30 -9.17
CA ASP A 31 3.07 -17.78 -10.51
C ASP A 31 3.94 -16.83 -11.34
N ILE A 32 5.03 -16.39 -10.74
CA ILE A 32 6.08 -15.64 -11.44
C ILE A 32 7.44 -16.27 -11.11
N SER A 33 8.46 -15.94 -11.91
CA SER A 33 9.79 -16.45 -11.67
C SER A 33 10.43 -15.78 -10.45
N PRO A 34 11.32 -16.47 -9.71
CA PRO A 34 12.09 -15.83 -8.65
C PRO A 34 12.93 -14.64 -9.12
N THR A 35 13.44 -14.71 -10.35
CA THR A 35 14.19 -13.61 -10.96
C THR A 35 13.31 -12.37 -11.11
N TYR A 36 12.08 -12.54 -11.58
CA TYR A 36 11.15 -11.44 -11.71
C TYR A 36 10.77 -10.87 -10.34
N MET A 37 10.52 -11.73 -9.36
CA MET A 37 10.26 -11.28 -7.98
C MET A 37 11.41 -10.42 -7.46
N SER A 38 12.63 -10.88 -7.62
CA SER A 38 13.81 -10.12 -7.19
C SER A 38 13.90 -8.78 -7.91
N SER A 39 13.61 -8.75 -9.21
CA SER A 39 13.62 -7.51 -10.00
C SER A 39 12.56 -6.51 -9.52
N ILE A 40 11.39 -6.99 -9.13
CA ILE A 40 10.33 -6.14 -8.57
C ILE A 40 10.78 -5.53 -7.25
N GLU A 41 11.33 -6.35 -6.35
CA GLU A 41 11.75 -5.87 -5.03
C GLU A 41 12.90 -4.88 -5.10
N ARG A 42 13.75 -4.99 -6.14
CA ARG A 42 14.87 -4.07 -6.36
C ARG A 42 14.52 -2.90 -7.27
N ALA A 43 13.27 -2.81 -7.72
CA ALA A 43 12.79 -1.77 -8.64
C ALA A 43 13.50 -1.77 -10.00
N VAL A 44 14.01 -2.92 -10.41
CA VAL A 44 14.57 -3.12 -11.75
C VAL A 44 13.46 -3.34 -12.77
N SER A 45 12.36 -3.94 -12.32
CA SER A 45 11.16 -4.17 -13.14
C SER A 45 9.94 -3.57 -12.46
N ILE A 46 9.02 -3.08 -13.28
CA ILE A 46 7.73 -2.56 -12.81
C ILE A 46 6.73 -3.72 -12.79
N PRO A 47 6.11 -4.03 -11.64
CA PRO A 47 5.10 -5.08 -11.61
C PRO A 47 3.84 -4.64 -12.35
N SER A 48 3.21 -5.58 -13.07
CA SER A 48 1.92 -5.31 -13.68
C SER A 48 0.83 -5.20 -12.60
N THR A 49 -0.29 -4.59 -12.97
CA THR A 49 -1.45 -4.51 -12.07
C THR A 49 -1.89 -5.90 -11.62
N GLU A 50 -1.90 -6.87 -12.52
CA GLU A 50 -2.27 -8.24 -12.18
C GLU A 50 -1.34 -8.85 -11.15
N VAL A 51 -0.03 -8.64 -11.30
CA VAL A 51 0.96 -9.14 -10.34
C VAL A 51 0.78 -8.47 -8.98
N ILE A 52 0.53 -7.17 -8.95
CA ILE A 52 0.25 -6.45 -7.71
C ILE A 52 -0.95 -7.07 -6.98
N MET A 53 -2.02 -7.38 -7.71
CA MET A 53 -3.20 -8.01 -7.11
C MET A 53 -2.90 -9.40 -6.58
N ARG A 54 -2.15 -10.21 -7.32
CA ARG A 54 -1.75 -11.55 -6.88
C ARG A 54 -0.88 -11.48 -5.62
N LEU A 55 0.06 -10.56 -5.58
CA LEU A 55 0.91 -10.35 -4.41
C LEU A 55 0.08 -9.96 -3.18
N ALA A 56 -0.87 -9.05 -3.35
CA ALA A 56 -1.72 -8.61 -2.26
C ALA A 56 -2.54 -9.77 -1.70
N ILE A 57 -3.12 -10.60 -2.57
CA ILE A 57 -3.88 -11.77 -2.16
C ILE A 57 -2.99 -12.78 -1.43
N ALA A 58 -1.83 -13.07 -1.99
CA ALA A 58 -0.90 -14.06 -1.42
C ALA A 58 -0.35 -13.62 -0.05
N LEU A 59 -0.20 -12.32 0.16
CA LEU A 59 0.32 -11.75 1.40
C LEU A 59 -0.79 -11.32 2.37
N ASP A 60 -2.04 -11.65 2.04
CA ASP A 60 -3.22 -11.33 2.86
C ASP A 60 -3.29 -9.84 3.18
N THR A 61 -3.11 -9.02 2.17
CA THR A 61 -3.17 -7.57 2.27
C THR A 61 -3.91 -6.99 1.05
N THR A 62 -3.84 -5.68 0.89
CA THR A 62 -4.47 -4.99 -0.23
C THR A 62 -3.39 -4.30 -1.08
N PRO A 63 -3.67 -4.01 -2.36
CA PRO A 63 -2.74 -3.25 -3.19
C PRO A 63 -2.35 -1.90 -2.59
N ASP A 64 -3.22 -1.31 -1.78
CA ASP A 64 -2.97 -0.03 -1.12
C ASP A 64 -1.72 -0.06 -0.24
N GLU A 65 -1.44 -1.20 0.40
CA GLU A 65 -0.25 -1.36 1.23
C GLU A 65 1.04 -1.11 0.44
N PHE A 66 1.02 -1.43 -0.85
CA PHE A 66 2.20 -1.24 -1.70
C PHE A 66 2.20 0.13 -2.38
N LEU A 67 1.03 0.66 -2.75
CA LEU A 67 0.91 1.77 -3.69
C LEU A 67 0.63 3.12 -3.05
N VAL A 68 -0.31 3.18 -2.09
CA VAL A 68 -0.81 4.46 -1.57
C VAL A 68 0.29 5.26 -0.88
N GLY A 69 1.13 4.61 -0.10
CA GLY A 69 2.24 5.27 0.57
C GLY A 69 3.23 5.92 -0.39
N THR A 70 3.36 5.39 -1.62
CA THR A 70 4.27 5.95 -2.61
C THR A 70 3.69 7.19 -3.28
N ALA A 71 2.37 7.33 -3.29
CA ALA A 71 1.70 8.50 -3.88
C ALA A 71 1.61 9.66 -2.90
N ARG A 72 1.70 9.39 -1.59
CA ARG A 72 1.56 10.38 -0.51
C ARG A 72 2.69 10.27 0.50
N HIS A 73 3.87 9.97 0.01
CA HIS A 73 5.01 9.54 0.84
C HIS A 73 5.53 10.60 1.80
N GLU A 74 5.34 11.87 1.51
CA GLU A 74 5.92 12.92 2.35
C GLU A 74 5.08 13.21 3.58
N ASP A 75 3.84 12.80 3.59
CA ASP A 75 2.93 13.19 4.66
C ASP A 75 2.18 11.99 5.21
N ALA A 76 2.65 11.49 6.35
CA ALA A 76 2.02 10.39 7.05
C ALA A 76 0.86 10.83 7.94
N ALA A 77 0.63 12.14 8.09
CA ALA A 77 -0.40 12.67 8.99
C ALA A 77 -1.80 12.21 8.59
N TRP A 78 -2.04 12.00 7.29
CA TRP A 78 -3.34 11.51 6.83
C TRP A 78 -3.65 10.10 7.37
N ARG A 79 -2.62 9.28 7.62
CA ARG A 79 -2.80 7.94 8.18
C ARG A 79 -3.27 8.01 9.62
N ASP A 80 -2.72 8.92 10.39
CA ASP A 80 -3.12 9.12 11.78
C ASP A 80 -4.59 9.56 11.84
N VAL A 81 -4.99 10.45 10.94
CA VAL A 81 -6.39 10.87 10.83
C VAL A 81 -7.28 9.71 10.42
N ALA A 82 -6.86 8.91 9.43
CA ALA A 82 -7.63 7.75 8.98
C ALA A 82 -7.82 6.74 10.12
N GLU A 83 -6.77 6.46 10.90
CA GLU A 83 -6.86 5.57 12.05
C GLU A 83 -7.83 6.10 13.12
N ALA A 84 -7.85 7.41 13.33
CA ALA A 84 -8.76 8.05 14.27
C ALA A 84 -10.23 7.90 13.85
N LEU A 85 -10.50 7.74 12.55
CA LEU A 85 -11.85 7.59 12.03
C LEU A 85 -12.42 6.17 12.19
N ARG A 86 -11.56 5.15 12.33
CA ARG A 86 -11.99 3.76 12.37
C ARG A 86 -12.99 3.42 13.46
N PRO A 87 -12.80 3.87 14.73
CA PRO A 87 -13.71 3.49 15.80
C PRO A 87 -15.01 4.29 15.83
N LEU A 88 -15.21 5.22 14.90
CA LEU A 88 -16.37 6.11 14.94
C LEU A 88 -17.64 5.40 14.50
N THR A 89 -18.75 5.77 15.14
CA THR A 89 -20.07 5.31 14.72
C THR A 89 -20.44 5.96 13.38
N PRO A 90 -21.43 5.40 12.64
CA PRO A 90 -21.88 6.03 11.39
C PRO A 90 -22.32 7.49 11.56
N GLY A 91 -22.93 7.83 12.70
CA GLY A 91 -23.31 9.22 12.99
C GLY A 91 -22.10 10.12 13.18
N GLN A 92 -21.11 9.63 13.92
CA GLN A 92 -19.87 10.36 14.13
C GLN A 92 -19.07 10.52 12.84
N LEU A 93 -19.06 9.49 11.98
CA LEU A 93 -18.42 9.57 10.66
C LEU A 93 -19.05 10.65 9.79
N ARG A 94 -20.38 10.77 9.80
CA ARG A 94 -21.08 11.81 9.04
C ARG A 94 -20.70 13.21 9.54
N LEU A 95 -20.57 13.37 10.85
CA LEU A 95 -20.14 14.64 11.43
C LEU A 95 -18.69 14.95 11.07
N ALA A 96 -17.81 13.95 11.13
CA ALA A 96 -16.42 14.11 10.73
C ALA A 96 -16.29 14.50 9.25
N GLU A 97 -17.09 13.88 8.38
CA GLU A 97 -17.13 14.23 6.96
C GLU A 97 -17.50 15.70 6.74
N ARG A 98 -18.52 16.19 7.44
CA ARG A 98 -18.92 17.60 7.38
C ARG A 98 -17.80 18.53 7.82
N PHE A 99 -17.08 18.16 8.88
CA PHE A 99 -15.94 18.92 9.37
C PHE A 99 -14.81 18.94 8.34
N LEU A 100 -14.54 17.81 7.70
CA LEU A 100 -13.51 17.72 6.65
C LEU A 100 -13.85 18.61 5.45
N HIS A 101 -15.13 18.68 5.06
CA HIS A 101 -15.55 19.58 3.99
C HIS A 101 -15.28 21.04 4.35
N TRP A 102 -15.50 21.41 5.60
CA TRP A 102 -15.21 22.74 6.08
C TRP A 102 -13.68 23.01 6.08
N VAL A 103 -12.89 22.04 6.52
CA VAL A 103 -11.42 22.15 6.57
C VAL A 103 -10.85 22.40 5.17
N VAL A 104 -11.35 21.70 4.17
CA VAL A 104 -10.87 21.84 2.79
C VAL A 104 -11.03 23.27 2.27
N GLN A 105 -12.02 24.00 2.77
CA GLN A 105 -12.30 25.37 2.36
C GLN A 105 -11.40 26.40 3.06
N GLN A 106 -10.61 25.97 4.03
CA GLN A 106 -9.73 26.87 4.77
C GLN A 106 -8.36 26.98 4.06
N GLU A 107 -7.85 28.17 4.00
CA GLU A 107 -6.50 28.45 3.48
C GLU A 107 -5.53 28.52 4.65
N LEU A 108 -4.85 27.41 4.88
CA LEU A 108 -3.89 27.31 5.99
C LEU A 108 -2.48 27.07 5.49
#